data_4ca9e5c2d6e753245937cf552545f171
#
_entry.id   4ca9e5c2d6e753245937cf552545f171
#
_cell.length_a   1.000
_cell.length_b   1.000
_cell.length_c   1.000
_cell.angle_alpha   90.00
_cell.angle_beta   90.00
_cell.angle_gamma   90.00
#
_symmetry.space_group_name_H-M   'P 1'
#
loop_
_entity.id
_entity.type
_entity.pdbx_description
1 polymer ?
#
loop_
_entity_poly.entity_id
_entity_poly.type
_entity_poly.pdbx_seq_one_letter_code
_entity_poly.pdbx_strand_id
1 'polypeptide(L)'
;MKKTNNFYKSGSFLKPFILLFLIGIFSNFAGCFGCPYSFSGASVAPHLKTIAIPFAEDRSGSGEPGLRELLTEKLTQKFIDDNNLQISDKSSADALLEVVILPISDVPAIVSAGENVASRRLTITVKVTFKDLVKRRTVFEKQFSNYGDYSGGISERTAGIQEAINKISDDILLDTVSGW
;
A
#
# COMPACT_ATOMS: atom_id res chain seq x y z
N MET A 1 -7.17 41.83 84.19
CA MET A 1 -6.61 40.72 83.36
C MET A 1 -7.20 40.78 81.95
N LYS A 2 -6.42 41.29 80.99
CA LYS A 2 -6.83 41.38 79.58
C LYS A 2 -6.03 40.37 78.81
N LYS A 3 -6.71 39.35 78.19
CA LYS A 3 -6.11 38.42 77.23
C LYS A 3 -6.22 39.04 75.84
N THR A 4 -5.10 39.32 75.23
CA THR A 4 -4.99 39.71 73.83
C THR A 4 -4.89 38.47 72.95
N ASN A 5 -5.86 38.30 72.10
CA ASN A 5 -5.81 37.27 71.07
C ASN A 5 -5.10 37.82 69.82
N ASN A 6 -3.90 37.31 69.54
CA ASN A 6 -3.20 37.53 68.29
C ASN A 6 -3.81 36.66 67.18
N PHE A 7 -4.53 37.29 66.30
CA PHE A 7 -5.03 36.65 65.09
C PHE A 7 -3.93 36.60 64.01
N TYR A 8 -3.47 35.40 63.73
CA TYR A 8 -2.41 35.14 62.82
C TYR A 8 -2.93 35.40 61.38
N LYS A 9 -2.47 36.48 60.72
CA LYS A 9 -2.76 36.87 59.38
C LYS A 9 -1.79 36.14 58.39
N SER A 10 -1.93 34.81 58.28
CA SER A 10 -1.15 33.99 57.37
C SER A 10 -2.05 33.54 56.25
N GLY A 11 -2.00 34.17 55.09
CA GLY A 11 -2.82 33.78 53.97
C GLY A 11 -2.62 34.56 52.66
N SER A 12 -1.78 35.62 52.69
CA SER A 12 -1.69 36.51 51.53
C SER A 12 -0.55 36.20 50.56
N PHE A 13 0.45 35.43 50.96
CA PHE A 13 1.61 35.10 50.12
C PHE A 13 1.42 33.80 49.31
N LEU A 14 0.46 32.95 49.65
CA LEU A 14 0.22 31.67 48.99
C LEU A 14 -0.51 31.84 47.66
N LYS A 15 -1.37 32.86 47.54
CA LYS A 15 -2.16 33.12 46.32
C LYS A 15 -1.32 33.45 45.07
N PRO A 16 -0.28 34.32 45.14
CA PRO A 16 0.54 34.59 43.96
C PRO A 16 1.41 33.39 43.56
N PHE A 17 1.81 32.54 44.52
CA PHE A 17 2.58 31.33 44.20
C PHE A 17 1.76 30.26 43.50
N ILE A 18 0.49 30.08 43.87
CA ILE A 18 -0.45 29.17 43.22
C ILE A 18 -0.78 29.66 41.81
N LEU A 19 -0.92 30.99 41.61
CA LEU A 19 -1.19 31.57 40.30
C LEU A 19 0.00 31.38 39.34
N LEU A 20 1.23 31.56 39.82
CA LEU A 20 2.47 31.33 39.07
C LEU A 20 2.65 29.85 38.67
N PHE A 21 2.29 28.93 39.56
CA PHE A 21 2.35 27.49 39.30
C PHE A 21 1.31 27.05 38.31
N LEU A 22 0.10 27.61 38.31
CA LEU A 22 -0.95 27.36 37.33
C LEU A 22 -0.57 27.88 35.93
N ILE A 23 0.06 29.05 35.82
CA ILE A 23 0.56 29.60 34.54
C ILE A 23 1.68 28.73 33.97
N GLY A 24 2.56 28.18 34.82
CA GLY A 24 3.64 27.25 34.40
C GLY A 24 3.11 25.92 33.84
N ILE A 25 2.00 25.40 34.40
CA ILE A 25 1.37 24.16 33.88
C ILE A 25 0.68 24.40 32.54
N PHE A 26 0.01 25.55 32.35
CA PHE A 26 -0.65 25.89 31.07
C PHE A 26 0.34 26.16 29.95
N SER A 27 1.56 26.61 30.23
CA SER A 27 2.61 26.88 29.24
C SER A 27 3.17 25.59 28.59
N ASN A 28 3.03 24.43 29.26
CA ASN A 28 3.49 23.14 28.70
C ASN A 28 2.47 22.47 27.76
N PHE A 29 1.23 22.98 27.69
CA PHE A 29 0.20 22.44 26.79
C PHE A 29 0.18 23.09 25.39
N ALA A 30 0.96 24.14 25.17
CA ALA A 30 1.01 24.84 23.87
C ALA A 30 2.00 24.21 22.85
N GLY A 31 2.62 23.08 23.16
CA GLY A 31 3.75 22.52 22.42
C GLY A 31 3.45 21.42 21.39
N CYS A 32 2.18 21.09 21.05
CA CYS A 32 1.89 20.01 20.10
C CYS A 32 0.73 20.29 19.14
N PHE A 33 0.53 21.55 18.72
CA PHE A 33 -0.39 21.84 17.61
C PHE A 33 0.42 22.09 16.35
N GLY A 34 0.63 21.04 15.54
CA GLY A 34 1.13 21.24 14.19
C GLY A 34 2.28 20.35 13.73
N CYS A 35 2.31 19.07 14.11
CA CYS A 35 3.01 18.12 13.26
C CYS A 35 2.01 17.56 12.23
N PRO A 36 2.08 17.97 10.96
CA PRO A 36 1.39 17.25 9.90
C PRO A 36 2.17 15.97 9.62
N TYR A 37 2.21 15.07 10.60
CA TYR A 37 2.70 13.73 10.37
C TYR A 37 1.59 12.95 9.68
N SER A 38 1.60 13.01 8.36
CA SER A 38 0.83 12.10 7.54
C SER A 38 1.44 10.72 7.71
N PHE A 39 0.75 9.83 8.41
CA PHE A 39 1.07 8.41 8.51
C PHE A 39 0.67 7.62 7.24
N SER A 40 0.36 8.29 6.15
CA SER A 40 0.27 7.65 4.85
C SER A 40 1.71 7.32 4.42
N GLY A 41 2.16 6.11 4.70
CA GLY A 41 3.44 5.56 4.23
C GLY A 41 3.56 5.44 2.71
N ALA A 42 2.63 6.00 1.98
CA ALA A 42 2.59 6.12 0.53
C ALA A 42 3.13 7.51 0.15
N SER A 43 4.33 7.55 -0.36
CA SER A 43 4.98 8.78 -0.82
C SER A 43 5.08 8.80 -2.34
N VAL A 44 3.93 8.91 -3.01
CA VAL A 44 3.93 9.22 -4.45
C VAL A 44 4.51 10.62 -4.65
N ALA A 45 5.39 10.77 -5.64
CA ALA A 45 5.98 12.08 -5.93
C ALA A 45 4.88 13.13 -6.19
N PRO A 46 4.94 14.33 -5.58
CA PRO A 46 3.83 15.31 -5.58
C PRO A 46 3.38 15.78 -6.96
N HIS A 47 4.22 15.62 -7.99
CA HIS A 47 3.91 15.99 -9.37
C HIS A 47 3.14 14.92 -10.14
N LEU A 48 3.06 13.68 -9.62
CA LEU A 48 2.29 12.60 -10.22
C LEU A 48 0.90 12.58 -9.57
N LYS A 49 -0.13 12.79 -10.37
CA LYS A 49 -1.54 12.76 -9.94
C LYS A 49 -2.33 11.69 -10.66
N THR A 50 -1.90 11.36 -11.88
CA THR A 50 -2.62 10.45 -12.76
C THR A 50 -1.69 9.33 -13.25
N ILE A 51 -2.28 8.15 -13.47
CA ILE A 51 -1.59 6.96 -13.97
C ILE A 51 -2.37 6.31 -15.10
N ALA A 52 -1.66 5.92 -16.15
CA ALA A 52 -2.20 5.04 -17.18
C ALA A 52 -1.73 3.61 -16.97
N ILE A 53 -2.66 2.68 -17.05
CA ILE A 53 -2.42 1.23 -16.97
C ILE A 53 -2.95 0.59 -18.25
N PRO A 54 -2.14 0.48 -19.31
CA PRO A 54 -2.55 -0.20 -20.53
C PRO A 54 -2.75 -1.70 -20.27
N PHE A 55 -3.45 -2.38 -21.20
CA PHE A 55 -3.56 -3.83 -21.13
C PHE A 55 -2.18 -4.49 -21.01
N ALA A 56 -2.07 -5.44 -20.09
CA ALA A 56 -0.85 -6.22 -19.91
C ALA A 56 -0.48 -6.95 -21.20
N GLU A 57 0.80 -7.00 -21.52
CA GLU A 57 1.30 -7.82 -22.62
C GLU A 57 1.45 -9.26 -22.13
N ASP A 58 0.81 -10.21 -22.79
CA ASP A 58 0.95 -11.63 -22.45
C ASP A 58 2.06 -12.29 -23.30
N ARG A 59 3.15 -12.60 -22.62
CA ARG A 59 4.26 -13.42 -23.14
C ARG A 59 4.39 -14.75 -22.41
N SER A 60 3.35 -15.16 -21.66
CA SER A 60 3.40 -16.41 -20.89
C SER A 60 3.45 -17.65 -21.78
N GLY A 61 2.86 -17.60 -22.96
CA GLY A 61 2.69 -18.77 -23.82
C GLY A 61 1.78 -19.84 -23.22
N SER A 62 1.05 -19.50 -22.13
CA SER A 62 0.23 -20.47 -21.38
C SER A 62 -1.07 -20.85 -22.08
N GLY A 63 -1.53 -20.02 -23.02
CA GLY A 63 -2.85 -20.18 -23.66
C GLY A 63 -4.02 -19.94 -22.70
N GLU A 64 -3.78 -19.33 -21.54
CA GLU A 64 -4.80 -19.05 -20.53
C GLU A 64 -5.70 -17.90 -21.00
N PRO A 65 -6.99 -18.17 -21.29
CA PRO A 65 -7.87 -17.13 -21.81
C PRO A 65 -8.16 -16.07 -20.75
N GLY A 66 -8.15 -14.80 -21.16
CA GLY A 66 -8.50 -13.67 -20.29
C GLY A 66 -7.47 -13.29 -19.22
N LEU A 67 -6.28 -13.91 -19.24
CA LEU A 67 -5.25 -13.66 -18.21
C LEU A 67 -4.80 -12.19 -18.15
N ARG A 68 -4.54 -11.59 -19.31
CA ARG A 68 -4.10 -10.20 -19.41
C ARG A 68 -5.21 -9.21 -19.02
N GLU A 69 -6.46 -9.53 -19.39
CA GLU A 69 -7.65 -8.75 -19.03
C GLU A 69 -7.84 -8.77 -17.52
N LEU A 70 -7.79 -9.96 -16.91
CA LEU A 70 -7.96 -10.17 -15.46
C LEU A 70 -6.89 -9.43 -14.67
N LEU A 71 -5.61 -9.51 -15.07
CA LEU A 71 -4.52 -8.78 -14.41
C LEU A 71 -4.70 -7.27 -14.54
N THR A 72 -5.03 -6.78 -15.73
CA THR A 72 -5.20 -5.33 -15.96
C THR A 72 -6.38 -4.78 -15.18
N GLU A 73 -7.52 -5.49 -15.17
CA GLU A 73 -8.70 -5.11 -14.40
C GLU A 73 -8.40 -5.08 -12.90
N LYS A 74 -7.72 -6.12 -12.39
CA LYS A 74 -7.37 -6.19 -10.96
C LYS A 74 -6.42 -5.07 -10.56
N LEU A 75 -5.38 -4.79 -11.35
CA LEU A 75 -4.48 -3.67 -11.11
C LEU A 75 -5.24 -2.34 -11.12
N THR A 76 -6.04 -2.09 -12.16
CA THR A 76 -6.83 -0.87 -12.26
C THR A 76 -7.72 -0.68 -11.04
N GLN A 77 -8.42 -1.74 -10.61
CA GLN A 77 -9.27 -1.68 -9.41
C GLN A 77 -8.48 -1.34 -8.14
N LYS A 78 -7.30 -1.96 -7.95
CA LYS A 78 -6.43 -1.67 -6.79
C LYS A 78 -6.00 -0.22 -6.75
N PHE A 79 -5.61 0.39 -7.88
CA PHE A 79 -5.25 1.81 -7.94
C PHE A 79 -6.46 2.75 -7.73
N ILE A 80 -7.65 2.37 -8.18
CA ILE A 80 -8.89 3.11 -7.90
C ILE A 80 -9.19 3.09 -6.39
N ASP A 81 -9.10 1.92 -5.76
CA ASP A 81 -9.39 1.75 -4.34
C ASP A 81 -8.37 2.48 -3.44
N ASP A 82 -7.10 2.49 -3.84
CA ASP A 82 -6.02 3.20 -3.13
C ASP A 82 -6.12 4.73 -3.25
N ASN A 83 -6.60 5.22 -4.38
CA ASN A 83 -6.89 6.65 -4.67
C ASN A 83 -5.70 7.63 -4.51
N ASN A 84 -4.46 7.15 -4.47
CA ASN A 84 -3.28 8.01 -4.48
C ASN A 84 -2.96 8.54 -5.89
N LEU A 85 -3.23 7.72 -6.93
CA LEU A 85 -3.10 8.06 -8.34
C LEU A 85 -4.42 7.80 -9.05
N GLN A 86 -4.95 8.80 -9.74
CA GLN A 86 -6.19 8.67 -10.51
C GLN A 86 -5.92 7.99 -11.86
N ILE A 87 -6.77 7.05 -12.25
CA ILE A 87 -6.66 6.40 -13.56
C ILE A 87 -6.96 7.41 -14.67
N SER A 88 -6.12 7.41 -15.69
CA SER A 88 -6.25 8.30 -16.84
C SER A 88 -5.78 7.61 -18.14
N ASP A 89 -6.11 8.21 -19.27
CA ASP A 89 -5.62 7.74 -20.56
C ASP A 89 -4.12 8.05 -20.70
N LYS A 90 -3.42 7.19 -21.46
CA LYS A 90 -1.96 7.31 -21.68
C LYS A 90 -1.53 8.68 -22.20
N SER A 91 -2.39 9.36 -22.97
CA SER A 91 -2.10 10.68 -23.56
C SER A 91 -2.12 11.83 -22.55
N SER A 92 -2.79 11.66 -21.42
CA SER A 92 -3.00 12.69 -20.38
C SER A 92 -2.44 12.30 -19.02
N ALA A 93 -1.90 11.08 -18.89
CA ALA A 93 -1.37 10.59 -17.62
C ALA A 93 0.01 11.19 -17.30
N ASP A 94 0.26 11.42 -16.01
CA ASP A 94 1.55 11.84 -15.47
C ASP A 94 2.52 10.64 -15.36
N ALA A 95 1.97 9.45 -15.16
CA ALA A 95 2.72 8.20 -15.00
C ALA A 95 2.16 7.08 -15.87
N LEU A 96 3.00 6.11 -16.18
CA LEU A 96 2.66 4.93 -16.99
C LEU A 96 3.18 3.67 -16.31
N LEU A 97 2.28 2.70 -16.11
CA LEU A 97 2.58 1.38 -15.58
C LEU A 97 2.43 0.34 -16.69
N GLU A 98 3.53 -0.13 -17.23
CA GLU A 98 3.54 -1.19 -18.25
C GLU A 98 3.82 -2.53 -17.59
N VAL A 99 3.02 -3.55 -17.94
CA VAL A 99 3.09 -4.89 -17.35
C VAL A 99 3.22 -5.93 -18.45
N VAL A 100 4.18 -6.83 -18.30
CA VAL A 100 4.41 -7.97 -19.20
C VAL A 100 4.32 -9.25 -18.38
N ILE A 101 3.42 -10.15 -18.76
CA ILE A 101 3.27 -11.47 -18.15
C ILE A 101 4.34 -12.39 -18.73
N LEU A 102 5.13 -12.99 -17.85
CA LEU A 102 6.19 -13.94 -18.19
C LEU A 102 5.66 -15.38 -18.11
N PRO A 103 6.44 -16.40 -18.55
CA PRO A 103 6.01 -17.80 -18.48
C PRO A 103 5.52 -18.21 -17.10
N ILE A 104 4.37 -18.90 -17.06
CA ILE A 104 3.74 -19.41 -15.86
C ILE A 104 4.36 -20.76 -15.49
N SER A 105 4.61 -20.97 -14.20
CA SER A 105 5.00 -22.26 -13.65
C SER A 105 3.82 -22.92 -12.97
N ASP A 106 3.56 -24.19 -13.26
CA ASP A 106 2.49 -24.99 -12.65
C ASP A 106 3.05 -26.35 -12.24
N VAL A 107 3.32 -26.51 -10.96
CA VAL A 107 4.03 -27.67 -10.41
C VAL A 107 3.24 -28.32 -9.27
N PRO A 108 3.41 -29.62 -9.00
CA PRO A 108 2.89 -30.25 -7.79
C PRO A 108 3.40 -29.54 -6.55
N ALA A 109 2.50 -29.15 -5.63
CA ALA A 109 2.84 -28.56 -4.34
C ALA A 109 2.89 -29.61 -3.23
N ILE A 110 1.92 -30.53 -3.23
CA ILE A 110 1.84 -31.66 -2.28
C ILE A 110 1.59 -32.95 -3.05
N VAL A 111 2.42 -33.95 -2.80
CA VAL A 111 2.22 -35.31 -3.31
C VAL A 111 1.88 -36.22 -2.13
N SER A 112 0.70 -36.79 -2.15
CA SER A 112 0.26 -37.75 -1.12
C SER A 112 0.86 -39.13 -1.33
N ALA A 113 0.91 -39.95 -0.27
CA ALA A 113 1.29 -41.34 -0.37
C ALA A 113 0.42 -42.08 -1.42
N GLY A 114 1.05 -42.67 -2.43
CA GLY A 114 0.36 -43.31 -3.56
C GLY A 114 0.47 -42.55 -4.88
N GLU A 115 1.40 -41.57 -4.97
CA GLU A 115 1.70 -40.75 -6.17
C GLU A 115 0.55 -39.87 -6.67
N ASN A 116 -0.48 -39.68 -5.85
CA ASN A 116 -1.56 -38.75 -6.18
C ASN A 116 -1.16 -37.32 -5.80
N VAL A 117 -1.20 -36.39 -6.77
CA VAL A 117 -0.98 -34.96 -6.54
C VAL A 117 -2.18 -34.42 -5.77
N ALA A 118 -1.98 -34.05 -4.50
CA ALA A 118 -3.06 -33.52 -3.64
C ALA A 118 -3.30 -32.03 -3.89
N SER A 119 -2.26 -31.27 -4.24
CA SER A 119 -2.39 -29.89 -4.67
C SER A 119 -1.29 -29.51 -5.67
N ARG A 120 -1.57 -28.49 -6.46
CA ARG A 120 -0.63 -27.89 -7.41
C ARG A 120 -0.42 -26.43 -7.05
N ARG A 121 0.75 -25.90 -7.38
CA ARG A 121 1.09 -24.49 -7.25
C ARG A 121 1.27 -23.88 -8.62
N LEU A 122 0.46 -22.87 -8.88
CA LEU A 122 0.57 -22.06 -10.08
C LEU A 122 1.25 -20.74 -9.70
N THR A 123 2.44 -20.49 -10.26
CA THR A 123 3.20 -19.25 -10.03
C THR A 123 3.13 -18.39 -11.29
N ILE A 124 2.68 -17.15 -11.10
CA ILE A 124 2.66 -16.13 -12.15
C ILE A 124 3.79 -15.15 -11.84
N THR A 125 4.56 -14.82 -12.87
CA THR A 125 5.61 -13.81 -12.81
C THR A 125 5.30 -12.71 -13.82
N VAL A 126 5.41 -11.46 -13.39
CA VAL A 126 5.22 -10.30 -14.26
C VAL A 126 6.44 -9.39 -14.20
N LYS A 127 6.79 -8.78 -15.33
CA LYS A 127 7.75 -7.69 -15.40
C LYS A 127 6.99 -6.39 -15.47
N VAL A 128 7.27 -5.49 -14.55
CA VAL A 128 6.62 -4.19 -14.41
C VAL A 128 7.62 -3.08 -14.67
N THR A 129 7.25 -2.14 -15.52
CA THR A 129 8.00 -0.92 -15.78
C THR A 129 7.14 0.28 -15.41
N PHE A 130 7.56 1.03 -14.39
CA PHE A 130 6.90 2.27 -13.98
C PHE A 130 7.67 3.48 -14.49
N LYS A 131 7.00 4.35 -15.23
CA LYS A 131 7.58 5.53 -15.89
C LYS A 131 6.91 6.81 -15.41
N ASP A 132 7.73 7.79 -15.08
CA ASP A 132 7.33 9.17 -14.87
C ASP A 132 7.34 9.87 -16.24
N LEU A 133 6.15 10.19 -16.76
CA LEU A 133 6.00 10.81 -18.08
C LEU A 133 6.28 12.31 -18.01
N VAL A 134 6.11 12.95 -16.87
CA VAL A 134 6.43 14.38 -16.65
C VAL A 134 7.92 14.61 -16.73
N LYS A 135 8.71 13.80 -16.02
CA LYS A 135 10.19 13.87 -16.03
C LYS A 135 10.84 12.99 -17.11
N ARG A 136 10.04 12.26 -17.88
CA ARG A 136 10.49 11.37 -18.97
C ARG A 136 11.56 10.38 -18.53
N ARG A 137 11.37 9.74 -17.38
CA ARG A 137 12.31 8.73 -16.84
C ARG A 137 11.59 7.47 -16.38
N THR A 138 12.29 6.35 -16.44
CA THR A 138 11.86 5.14 -15.75
C THR A 138 12.17 5.29 -14.26
N VAL A 139 11.16 5.07 -13.43
CA VAL A 139 11.27 5.10 -11.98
C VAL A 139 11.82 3.77 -11.48
N PHE A 140 11.18 2.67 -11.91
CA PHE A 140 11.69 1.32 -11.68
C PHE A 140 11.31 0.36 -12.82
N GLU A 141 12.06 -0.70 -12.91
CA GLU A 141 11.75 -1.89 -13.70
C GLU A 141 12.06 -3.11 -12.82
N LYS A 142 11.03 -3.87 -12.45
CA LYS A 142 11.12 -4.99 -11.51
C LYS A 142 10.29 -6.17 -11.96
N GLN A 143 10.60 -7.35 -11.42
CA GLN A 143 9.76 -8.53 -11.56
C GLN A 143 9.04 -8.79 -10.23
N PHE A 144 7.75 -9.09 -10.35
CA PHE A 144 6.92 -9.53 -9.24
C PHE A 144 6.47 -10.95 -9.52
N SER A 145 6.52 -11.81 -8.52
CA SER A 145 6.14 -13.21 -8.65
C SER A 145 5.34 -13.63 -7.44
N ASN A 146 4.18 -14.20 -7.68
CA ASN A 146 3.34 -14.72 -6.61
C ASN A 146 2.59 -15.97 -7.09
N TYR A 147 1.98 -16.70 -6.17
CA TYR A 147 1.36 -17.98 -6.48
C TYR A 147 -0.04 -18.11 -5.87
N GLY A 148 -0.83 -18.98 -6.50
CA GLY A 148 -2.03 -19.57 -5.94
C GLY A 148 -1.94 -21.07 -5.95
N ASP A 149 -2.37 -21.69 -4.88
CA ASP A 149 -2.46 -23.14 -4.77
C ASP A 149 -3.86 -23.60 -5.17
N TYR A 150 -3.96 -24.74 -5.84
CA TYR A 150 -5.24 -25.33 -6.22
C TYR A 150 -5.21 -26.84 -6.16
N SER A 151 -6.38 -27.47 -5.96
CA SER A 151 -6.54 -28.92 -5.96
C SER A 151 -7.81 -29.26 -6.71
N GLY A 152 -7.70 -30.03 -7.79
CA GLY A 152 -8.86 -30.43 -8.59
C GLY A 152 -8.80 -29.97 -10.04
N GLY A 153 -9.95 -29.54 -10.57
CA GLY A 153 -10.15 -29.28 -11.98
C GLY A 153 -9.88 -27.84 -12.43
N ILE A 154 -10.51 -27.48 -13.55
CA ILE A 154 -10.29 -26.18 -14.20
C ILE A 154 -10.79 -25.02 -13.34
N SER A 155 -11.91 -25.16 -12.61
CA SER A 155 -12.44 -24.09 -11.77
C SER A 155 -11.51 -23.76 -10.63
N GLU A 156 -10.92 -24.74 -9.99
CA GLU A 156 -9.97 -24.58 -8.89
C GLU A 156 -8.66 -23.96 -9.40
N ARG A 157 -8.23 -24.33 -10.59
CA ARG A 157 -7.08 -23.71 -11.25
C ARG A 157 -7.32 -22.23 -11.54
N THR A 158 -8.50 -21.86 -11.99
CA THR A 158 -8.91 -20.47 -12.20
C THR A 158 -8.88 -19.69 -10.88
N ALA A 159 -9.35 -20.28 -9.77
CA ALA A 159 -9.26 -19.67 -8.45
C ALA A 159 -7.80 -19.44 -8.01
N GLY A 160 -6.90 -20.39 -8.27
CA GLY A 160 -5.46 -20.23 -8.04
C GLY A 160 -4.84 -19.09 -8.87
N ILE A 161 -5.24 -18.94 -10.12
CA ILE A 161 -4.83 -17.82 -10.98
C ILE A 161 -5.30 -16.47 -10.37
N GLN A 162 -6.57 -16.40 -9.96
CA GLN A 162 -7.12 -15.19 -9.35
C GLN A 162 -6.42 -14.83 -8.06
N GLU A 163 -6.08 -15.81 -7.22
CA GLU A 163 -5.31 -15.60 -6.00
C GLU A 163 -3.92 -15.06 -6.29
N ALA A 164 -3.18 -15.66 -7.23
CA ALA A 164 -1.85 -15.20 -7.62
C ALA A 164 -1.88 -13.76 -8.16
N ILE A 165 -2.83 -13.45 -9.05
CA ILE A 165 -3.00 -12.11 -9.63
C ILE A 165 -3.34 -11.09 -8.56
N ASN A 166 -4.21 -11.44 -7.60
CA ASN A 166 -4.58 -10.53 -6.52
C ASN A 166 -3.35 -10.13 -5.68
N LYS A 167 -2.54 -11.13 -5.28
CA LYS A 167 -1.29 -10.91 -4.53
C LYS A 167 -0.27 -10.07 -5.33
N ILE A 168 -0.06 -10.39 -6.61
CA ILE A 168 0.83 -9.62 -7.49
C ILE A 168 0.37 -8.17 -7.61
N SER A 169 -0.94 -7.95 -7.74
CA SER A 169 -1.50 -6.60 -7.87
C SER A 169 -1.30 -5.77 -6.60
N ASP A 170 -1.40 -6.40 -5.42
CA ASP A 170 -1.09 -5.76 -4.14
C ASP A 170 0.39 -5.39 -4.04
N ASP A 171 1.29 -6.29 -4.43
CA ASP A 171 2.75 -6.06 -4.41
C ASP A 171 3.14 -4.91 -5.35
N ILE A 172 2.57 -4.87 -6.56
CA ILE A 172 2.81 -3.82 -7.55
C ILE A 172 2.30 -2.46 -7.04
N LEU A 173 1.08 -2.41 -6.50
CA LEU A 173 0.52 -1.20 -5.92
C LEU A 173 1.43 -0.67 -4.82
N LEU A 174 1.75 -1.52 -3.84
CA LEU A 174 2.58 -1.16 -2.69
C LEU A 174 3.93 -0.58 -3.14
N ASP A 175 4.61 -1.24 -4.07
CA ASP A 175 5.92 -0.78 -4.57
C ASP A 175 5.82 0.52 -5.37
N THR A 176 4.71 0.70 -6.10
CA THR A 176 4.45 1.92 -6.90
C THR A 176 4.17 3.13 -6.00
N VAL A 177 3.45 2.96 -4.89
CA VAL A 177 3.06 4.09 -4.02
C VAL A 177 4.02 4.33 -2.85
N SER A 178 4.88 3.37 -2.48
CA SER A 178 5.80 3.47 -1.34
C SER A 178 7.28 3.49 -1.70
N GLY A 179 7.65 3.20 -2.93
CA GLY A 179 9.04 2.98 -3.36
C GLY A 179 9.83 4.24 -3.79
N TRP A 180 9.44 5.45 -3.35
CA TRP A 180 10.08 6.74 -3.74
C TRP A 180 11.19 7.19 -2.83
#